data_2dcaf9ccb8522776cd2a85c4930cae31
#
_entry.id   2dcaf9ccb8522776cd2a85c4930cae31
#
_cell.length_a   1.000
_cell.length_b   1.000
_cell.length_c   1.000
_cell.angle_alpha   90.00
_cell.angle_beta   90.00
_cell.angle_gamma   90.00
#
_symmetry.space_group_name_H-M   'P 1'
#
loop_
_entity.id
_entity.type
_entity.pdbx_description
1 polymer ?
#
loop_
_entity_poly.entity_id
_entity_poly.type
_entity_poly.pdbx_seq_one_letter_code
_entity_poly.pdbx_strand_id
1 'polypeptide(L)'
;MKFLRVKLSVPGLLLLAVCVSVADPAVTELLSLGRMNDAISVLVTRDDAESLHLLSRAYYATERWDDAVKYGERAVALRPEDAYYHLWLAREYGEKAASANAMTAAAMARKAKAEFERTVQLAPSSVEARLDLAQYYTEAPAIMGGGLGKARDQAAQVAKQNSAKSHLILARVAVKEKQFPEAENQLRKAISESNGQAEYWLELAEYYRVRGRPDDMQKAVESALAQPGNPAETYFDAANELFLGNRDFPDAVLYLRKYLASGGLVEGAPAFRAHYLLGQIYEKIGQKPAAVSEYQASLALASGFDRARKALRGLT
;
A
#
# COMPACT_ATOMS: atom_id res chain seq x y z
N MET A 1 6.16 -55.27 -57.53
CA MET A 1 5.71 -53.93 -56.95
C MET A 1 6.05 -53.90 -55.50
N LYS A 2 7.09 -53.13 -55.13
CA LYS A 2 7.55 -52.96 -53.74
C LYS A 2 6.97 -51.66 -53.18
N PHE A 3 6.14 -51.71 -52.15
CA PHE A 3 5.63 -50.54 -51.44
C PHE A 3 6.67 -50.07 -50.47
N LEU A 4 7.11 -48.83 -50.67
CA LEU A 4 8.06 -48.07 -49.80
C LEU A 4 7.27 -47.55 -48.57
N ARG A 5 7.60 -48.01 -47.39
CA ARG A 5 7.08 -47.45 -46.14
C ARG A 5 7.90 -46.21 -45.77
N VAL A 6 7.29 -45.04 -45.85
CA VAL A 6 7.82 -43.80 -45.32
C VAL A 6 7.57 -43.77 -43.82
N LYS A 7 8.64 -43.74 -43.01
CA LYS A 7 8.56 -43.46 -41.56
C LYS A 7 8.45 -41.95 -41.37
N LEU A 8 7.29 -41.49 -40.93
CA LEU A 8 7.12 -40.14 -40.39
C LEU A 8 7.67 -40.11 -38.96
N SER A 9 8.82 -39.45 -38.78
CA SER A 9 9.31 -39.06 -37.45
C SER A 9 8.54 -37.83 -37.00
N VAL A 10 7.75 -37.95 -35.93
CA VAL A 10 7.09 -36.85 -35.24
C VAL A 10 8.17 -36.15 -34.41
N PRO A 11 8.45 -34.82 -34.59
CA PRO A 11 9.32 -34.12 -33.70
C PRO A 11 8.63 -33.98 -32.34
N GLY A 12 9.35 -34.41 -31.29
CA GLY A 12 8.91 -34.29 -29.90
C GLY A 12 8.61 -32.85 -29.58
N LEU A 13 7.37 -32.59 -29.22
CA LEU A 13 6.92 -31.35 -28.61
C LEU A 13 7.56 -31.27 -27.23
N LEU A 14 8.63 -30.48 -27.08
CA LEU A 14 9.13 -30.08 -25.77
C LEU A 14 8.05 -29.21 -25.12
N LEU A 15 7.21 -29.81 -24.27
CA LEU A 15 6.38 -29.09 -23.35
C LEU A 15 7.35 -28.37 -22.34
N LEU A 16 7.66 -27.13 -22.63
CA LEU A 16 8.14 -26.19 -21.61
C LEU A 16 7.03 -26.09 -20.59
N ALA A 17 7.17 -26.83 -19.49
CA ALA A 17 6.39 -26.61 -18.30
C ALA A 17 6.72 -25.18 -17.83
N VAL A 18 5.86 -24.22 -18.14
CA VAL A 18 5.87 -22.91 -17.47
C VAL A 18 5.50 -23.25 -16.04
N CYS A 19 6.49 -23.38 -15.16
CA CYS A 19 6.30 -23.37 -13.73
C CYS A 19 5.72 -21.98 -13.39
N VAL A 20 4.40 -21.88 -13.35
CA VAL A 20 3.73 -20.79 -12.66
C VAL A 20 4.12 -20.98 -11.19
N SER A 21 5.09 -20.22 -10.73
CA SER A 21 5.43 -20.15 -9.32
C SER A 21 4.20 -19.59 -8.61
N VAL A 22 3.47 -20.44 -7.93
CA VAL A 22 2.37 -20.01 -7.06
C VAL A 22 3.03 -19.48 -5.79
N ALA A 23 2.66 -18.24 -5.39
CA ALA A 23 3.13 -17.67 -4.13
C ALA A 23 3.03 -18.70 -3.00
N ASP A 24 4.10 -18.84 -2.20
CA ASP A 24 4.10 -19.76 -1.06
C ASP A 24 3.00 -19.29 -0.08
N PRO A 25 1.88 -20.02 0.05
CA PRO A 25 0.74 -19.56 0.86
C PRO A 25 1.14 -19.27 2.31
N ALA A 26 2.10 -20.02 2.84
CA ALA A 26 2.60 -19.84 4.20
C ALA A 26 3.34 -18.51 4.36
N VAL A 27 4.13 -18.08 3.36
CA VAL A 27 4.82 -16.80 3.40
C VAL A 27 3.85 -15.63 3.21
N THR A 28 2.89 -15.76 2.31
CA THR A 28 1.85 -14.75 2.12
C THR A 28 1.04 -14.54 3.39
N GLU A 29 0.74 -15.60 4.13
CA GLU A 29 0.08 -15.54 5.44
C GLU A 29 0.97 -14.80 6.46
N LEU A 30 2.28 -15.09 6.51
CA LEU A 30 3.19 -14.37 7.41
C LEU A 30 3.20 -12.86 7.15
N LEU A 31 3.18 -12.44 5.88
CA LEU A 31 3.10 -11.02 5.51
C LEU A 31 1.76 -10.40 5.96
N SER A 32 0.64 -11.09 5.71
CA SER A 32 -0.69 -10.63 6.14
C SER A 32 -0.80 -10.49 7.65
N LEU A 33 -0.25 -11.45 8.40
CA LEU A 33 -0.18 -11.42 9.87
C LEU A 33 0.82 -10.37 10.42
N GLY A 34 1.61 -9.75 9.57
CA GLY A 34 2.65 -8.79 9.99
C GLY A 34 3.87 -9.43 10.63
N ARG A 35 4.09 -10.75 10.45
CA ARG A 35 5.24 -11.51 10.99
C ARG A 35 6.47 -11.35 10.08
N MET A 36 6.97 -10.12 9.98
CA MET A 36 8.02 -9.77 9.02
C MET A 36 9.35 -10.48 9.30
N ASN A 37 9.69 -10.73 10.56
CA ASN A 37 10.90 -11.49 10.91
C ASN A 37 10.88 -12.89 10.31
N ASP A 38 9.76 -13.58 10.43
CA ASP A 38 9.60 -14.94 9.95
C ASP A 38 9.58 -15.00 8.42
N ALA A 39 8.81 -14.09 7.78
CA ALA A 39 8.76 -13.97 6.34
C ALA A 39 10.16 -13.71 5.74
N ILE A 40 10.90 -12.74 6.27
CA ILE A 40 12.25 -12.40 5.80
C ILE A 40 13.21 -13.60 6.00
N SER A 41 13.15 -14.30 7.14
CA SER A 41 14.03 -15.44 7.42
C SER A 41 13.89 -16.58 6.39
N VAL A 42 12.65 -16.81 5.92
CA VAL A 42 12.37 -17.81 4.88
C VAL A 42 12.78 -17.34 3.50
N LEU A 43 12.47 -16.07 3.18
CA LEU A 43 12.64 -15.53 1.83
C LEU A 43 14.08 -15.20 1.47
N VAL A 44 14.89 -14.79 2.44
CA VAL A 44 16.27 -14.30 2.20
C VAL A 44 17.21 -15.35 1.57
N THR A 45 16.86 -16.63 1.70
CA THR A 45 17.62 -17.76 1.14
C THR A 45 17.16 -18.17 -0.26
N ARG A 46 16.14 -17.51 -0.82
CA ARG A 46 15.53 -17.84 -2.10
C ARG A 46 15.87 -16.79 -3.16
N ASP A 47 16.02 -17.23 -4.41
CA ASP A 47 16.42 -16.35 -5.53
C ASP A 47 15.42 -16.37 -6.72
N ASP A 48 14.27 -17.02 -6.57
CA ASP A 48 13.22 -16.96 -7.58
C ASP A 48 12.47 -15.62 -7.53
N ALA A 49 11.87 -15.24 -8.66
CA ALA A 49 11.24 -13.93 -8.82
C ALA A 49 10.14 -13.65 -7.79
N GLU A 50 9.33 -14.67 -7.45
CA GLU A 50 8.24 -14.55 -6.49
C GLU A 50 8.78 -14.30 -5.08
N SER A 51 9.76 -15.10 -4.66
CA SER A 51 10.39 -14.94 -3.35
C SER A 51 11.07 -13.58 -3.20
N LEU A 52 11.75 -13.12 -4.24
CA LEU A 52 12.38 -11.79 -4.26
C LEU A 52 11.33 -10.67 -4.17
N HIS A 53 10.20 -10.82 -4.88
CA HIS A 53 9.10 -9.87 -4.81
C HIS A 53 8.46 -9.83 -3.41
N LEU A 54 8.16 -11.00 -2.80
CA LEU A 54 7.64 -11.05 -1.44
C LEU A 54 8.63 -10.48 -0.42
N LEU A 55 9.93 -10.71 -0.62
CA LEU A 55 10.98 -10.15 0.23
C LEU A 55 11.05 -8.62 0.11
N SER A 56 10.90 -8.06 -1.11
CA SER A 56 10.84 -6.61 -1.30
C SER A 56 9.66 -6.00 -0.55
N ARG A 57 8.48 -6.64 -0.59
CA ARG A 57 7.29 -6.21 0.15
C ARG A 57 7.47 -6.25 1.66
N ALA A 58 8.14 -7.29 2.20
CA ALA A 58 8.47 -7.36 3.62
C ALA A 58 9.40 -6.22 4.06
N TYR A 59 10.38 -5.87 3.24
CA TYR A 59 11.25 -4.72 3.47
C TYR A 59 10.50 -3.39 3.31
N TYR A 60 9.61 -3.28 2.31
CA TYR A 60 8.73 -2.13 2.15
C TYR A 60 7.85 -1.91 3.39
N ALA A 61 7.20 -2.96 3.89
CA ALA A 61 6.37 -2.87 5.08
C ALA A 61 7.14 -2.37 6.32
N THR A 62 8.43 -2.72 6.44
CA THR A 62 9.31 -2.30 7.54
C THR A 62 10.09 -1.01 7.25
N GLU A 63 9.77 -0.30 6.17
CA GLU A 63 10.39 0.97 5.75
C GLU A 63 11.91 0.87 5.46
N ARG A 64 12.36 -0.33 5.11
CA ARG A 64 13.73 -0.57 4.67
C ARG A 64 13.86 -0.35 3.15
N TRP A 65 13.73 0.89 2.74
CA TRP A 65 13.56 1.27 1.33
C TRP A 65 14.71 0.82 0.42
N ASP A 66 15.95 0.82 0.91
CA ASP A 66 17.11 0.37 0.13
C ASP A 66 17.03 -1.13 -0.18
N ASP A 67 16.64 -1.93 0.81
CA ASP A 67 16.47 -3.36 0.63
C ASP A 67 15.24 -3.67 -0.23
N ALA A 68 14.12 -2.97 -0.01
CA ALA A 68 12.92 -3.11 -0.83
C ALA A 68 13.26 -2.90 -2.31
N VAL A 69 13.83 -1.77 -2.67
CA VAL A 69 14.26 -1.46 -4.05
C VAL A 69 15.22 -2.52 -4.59
N LYS A 70 16.23 -2.93 -3.82
CA LYS A 70 17.20 -3.94 -4.23
C LYS A 70 16.54 -5.25 -4.67
N TYR A 71 15.59 -5.75 -3.88
CA TYR A 71 14.94 -7.02 -4.16
C TYR A 71 13.82 -6.87 -5.20
N GLY A 72 13.12 -5.74 -5.24
CA GLY A 72 12.16 -5.39 -6.29
C GLY A 72 12.80 -5.30 -7.67
N GLU A 73 13.95 -4.61 -7.81
CA GLU A 73 14.73 -4.56 -9.06
C GLU A 73 15.10 -5.97 -9.54
N ARG A 74 15.51 -6.87 -8.63
CA ARG A 74 15.84 -8.27 -8.97
C ARG A 74 14.61 -9.06 -9.41
N ALA A 75 13.48 -8.88 -8.76
CA ALA A 75 12.23 -9.54 -9.13
C ALA A 75 11.78 -9.13 -10.54
N VAL A 76 11.77 -7.83 -10.83
CA VAL A 76 11.45 -7.30 -12.17
C VAL A 76 12.44 -7.78 -13.23
N ALA A 77 13.74 -7.85 -12.92
CA ALA A 77 14.74 -8.36 -13.87
C ALA A 77 14.49 -9.83 -14.28
N LEU A 78 13.95 -10.66 -13.37
CA LEU A 78 13.58 -12.05 -13.65
C LEU A 78 12.23 -12.19 -14.38
N ARG A 79 11.30 -11.23 -14.16
CA ARG A 79 9.97 -11.21 -14.82
C ARG A 79 9.63 -9.81 -15.35
N PRO A 80 10.26 -9.37 -16.44
CA PRO A 80 10.13 -7.99 -16.94
C PRO A 80 8.76 -7.67 -17.58
N GLU A 81 7.88 -8.65 -17.72
CA GLU A 81 6.52 -8.47 -18.22
C GLU A 81 5.44 -8.62 -17.13
N ASP A 82 5.86 -8.73 -15.87
CA ASP A 82 4.92 -8.83 -14.75
C ASP A 82 4.53 -7.44 -14.25
N ALA A 83 3.31 -7.00 -14.60
CA ALA A 83 2.79 -5.70 -14.22
C ALA A 83 2.75 -5.47 -12.71
N TYR A 84 2.52 -6.53 -11.92
CA TYR A 84 2.40 -6.43 -10.48
C TYR A 84 3.77 -6.16 -9.82
N TYR A 85 4.85 -6.76 -10.36
CA TYR A 85 6.21 -6.50 -9.88
C TYR A 85 6.65 -5.06 -10.20
N HIS A 86 6.33 -4.56 -11.40
CA HIS A 86 6.56 -3.16 -11.75
C HIS A 86 5.81 -2.19 -10.84
N LEU A 87 4.54 -2.50 -10.50
CA LEU A 87 3.74 -1.68 -9.60
C LEU A 87 4.40 -1.52 -8.22
N TRP A 88 4.84 -2.63 -7.65
CA TRP A 88 5.50 -2.61 -6.34
C TRP A 88 6.85 -1.90 -6.39
N LEU A 89 7.66 -2.16 -7.41
CA LEU A 89 8.94 -1.46 -7.58
C LEU A 89 8.74 0.06 -7.73
N ALA A 90 7.67 0.48 -8.41
CA ALA A 90 7.32 1.89 -8.53
C ALA A 90 7.01 2.52 -7.15
N ARG A 91 6.24 1.83 -6.31
CA ARG A 91 5.94 2.25 -4.93
C ARG A 91 7.22 2.34 -4.08
N GLU A 92 8.08 1.33 -4.18
CA GLU A 92 9.37 1.28 -3.46
C GLU A 92 10.28 2.46 -3.85
N TYR A 93 10.38 2.78 -5.13
CA TYR A 93 11.08 3.98 -5.58
C TYR A 93 10.44 5.27 -5.08
N GLY A 94 9.10 5.32 -5.03
CA GLY A 94 8.34 6.45 -4.52
C GLY A 94 8.67 6.75 -3.05
N GLU A 95 8.62 5.74 -2.19
CA GLU A 95 8.94 5.87 -0.77
C GLU A 95 10.42 6.20 -0.54
N LYS A 96 11.32 5.57 -1.30
CA LYS A 96 12.74 5.92 -1.25
C LYS A 96 12.99 7.36 -1.68
N ALA A 97 12.26 7.87 -2.69
CA ALA A 97 12.33 9.27 -3.10
C ALA A 97 11.87 10.21 -1.98
N ALA A 98 10.77 9.89 -1.30
CA ALA A 98 10.21 10.70 -0.22
C ALA A 98 11.14 10.81 1.00
N SER A 99 11.97 9.79 1.25
CA SER A 99 12.88 9.70 2.40
C SER A 99 14.32 10.19 2.12
N ALA A 100 14.67 10.45 0.86
CA ALA A 100 16.04 10.72 0.43
C ALA A 100 16.38 12.23 0.35
N ASN A 101 17.68 12.53 0.21
CA ASN A 101 18.10 13.88 -0.15
C ASN A 101 17.66 14.26 -1.58
N ALA A 102 17.65 15.55 -1.91
CA ALA A 102 17.08 16.07 -3.15
C ALA A 102 17.62 15.41 -4.44
N MET A 103 18.90 15.09 -4.49
CA MET A 103 19.51 14.48 -5.69
C MET A 103 19.04 13.03 -5.88
N THR A 104 19.06 12.23 -4.82
CA THR A 104 18.56 10.85 -4.81
C THR A 104 17.05 10.83 -5.03
N ALA A 105 16.31 11.74 -4.38
CA ALA A 105 14.87 11.88 -4.55
C ALA A 105 14.49 12.08 -6.02
N ALA A 106 15.16 12.99 -6.74
CA ALA A 106 14.91 13.23 -8.15
C ALA A 106 15.18 11.99 -9.03
N ALA A 107 16.25 11.25 -8.75
CA ALA A 107 16.57 10.02 -9.48
C ALA A 107 15.51 8.93 -9.24
N MET A 108 15.13 8.71 -7.98
CA MET A 108 14.14 7.70 -7.60
C MET A 108 12.74 8.06 -8.12
N ALA A 109 12.34 9.32 -8.07
CA ALA A 109 11.04 9.76 -8.61
C ALA A 109 10.93 9.52 -10.13
N ARG A 110 12.01 9.71 -10.91
CA ARG A 110 12.01 9.36 -12.35
C ARG A 110 11.85 7.86 -12.57
N LYS A 111 12.53 7.03 -11.76
CA LYS A 111 12.40 5.57 -11.81
C LYS A 111 10.97 5.16 -11.44
N ALA A 112 10.40 5.69 -10.35
CA ALA A 112 9.02 5.43 -9.95
C ALA A 112 8.03 5.72 -11.08
N LYS A 113 8.16 6.88 -11.74
CA LYS A 113 7.32 7.23 -12.89
C LYS A 113 7.42 6.19 -14.01
N ALA A 114 8.64 5.81 -14.39
CA ALA A 114 8.87 4.86 -15.48
C ALA A 114 8.20 3.51 -15.17
N GLU A 115 8.32 3.02 -13.93
CA GLU A 115 7.72 1.76 -13.50
C GLU A 115 6.19 1.85 -13.41
N PHE A 116 5.59 2.96 -12.91
CA PHE A 116 4.14 3.17 -12.96
C PHE A 116 3.61 3.22 -14.40
N GLU A 117 4.28 3.94 -15.30
CA GLU A 117 3.91 3.99 -16.71
C GLU A 117 4.02 2.60 -17.37
N ARG A 118 5.07 1.82 -17.06
CA ARG A 118 5.24 0.45 -17.51
C ARG A 118 4.14 -0.45 -17.00
N THR A 119 3.77 -0.33 -15.73
CA THR A 119 2.64 -1.08 -15.13
C THR A 119 1.34 -0.85 -15.91
N VAL A 120 1.00 0.41 -16.20
CA VAL A 120 -0.21 0.75 -16.96
C VAL A 120 -0.13 0.26 -18.42
N GLN A 121 1.06 0.19 -19.03
CA GLN A 121 1.24 -0.40 -20.37
C GLN A 121 1.00 -1.91 -20.35
N LEU A 122 1.51 -2.62 -19.34
CA LEU A 122 1.37 -4.08 -19.20
C LEU A 122 -0.05 -4.48 -18.78
N ALA A 123 -0.68 -3.68 -17.93
CA ALA A 123 -2.02 -3.92 -17.39
C ALA A 123 -2.93 -2.69 -17.57
N PRO A 124 -3.37 -2.35 -18.80
CA PRO A 124 -4.10 -1.12 -19.09
C PRO A 124 -5.49 -1.05 -18.44
N SER A 125 -6.04 -2.17 -18.01
CA SER A 125 -7.31 -2.23 -17.27
C SER A 125 -7.14 -2.20 -15.74
N SER A 126 -5.92 -2.18 -15.22
CA SER A 126 -5.70 -2.14 -13.77
C SER A 126 -6.09 -0.77 -13.21
N VAL A 127 -7.16 -0.76 -12.41
CA VAL A 127 -7.61 0.43 -11.67
C VAL A 127 -6.55 0.86 -10.67
N GLU A 128 -5.94 -0.09 -9.95
CA GLU A 128 -4.90 0.15 -8.96
C GLU A 128 -3.68 0.84 -9.58
N ALA A 129 -3.16 0.31 -10.69
CA ALA A 129 -2.02 0.91 -11.38
C ALA A 129 -2.30 2.35 -11.85
N ARG A 130 -3.54 2.61 -12.30
CA ARG A 130 -3.95 3.95 -12.71
C ARG A 130 -4.13 4.92 -11.54
N LEU A 131 -4.58 4.43 -10.39
CA LEU A 131 -4.68 5.24 -9.16
C LEU A 131 -3.28 5.69 -8.72
N ASP A 132 -2.32 4.78 -8.66
CA ASP A 132 -0.95 5.09 -8.25
C ASP A 132 -0.25 6.02 -9.25
N LEU A 133 -0.43 5.78 -10.54
CA LEU A 133 0.10 6.68 -11.58
C LEU A 133 -0.55 8.07 -11.50
N ALA A 134 -1.87 8.15 -11.24
CA ALA A 134 -2.57 9.40 -11.06
C ALA A 134 -2.08 10.15 -9.81
N GLN A 135 -1.82 9.43 -8.73
CA GLN A 135 -1.22 10.01 -7.52
C GLN A 135 0.17 10.57 -7.83
N TYR A 136 1.02 9.81 -8.53
CA TYR A 136 2.32 10.33 -8.97
C TYR A 136 2.17 11.63 -9.77
N TYR A 137 1.29 11.65 -10.78
CA TYR A 137 1.07 12.85 -11.60
C TYR A 137 0.53 14.04 -10.80
N THR A 138 -0.23 13.79 -9.75
CA THR A 138 -0.77 14.83 -8.86
C THR A 138 0.29 15.40 -7.93
N GLU A 139 1.20 14.55 -7.42
CA GLU A 139 2.17 14.94 -6.39
C GLU A 139 3.49 15.46 -6.99
N ALA A 140 3.97 14.86 -8.07
CA ALA A 140 5.28 15.16 -8.63
C ALA A 140 5.30 16.56 -9.29
N PRO A 141 6.41 17.32 -9.15
CA PRO A 141 6.62 18.54 -9.91
C PRO A 141 6.62 18.29 -11.42
N ALA A 142 6.24 19.31 -12.21
CA ALA A 142 6.20 19.20 -13.68
C ALA A 142 7.55 18.79 -14.29
N ILE A 143 8.67 19.25 -13.71
CA ILE A 143 10.04 18.88 -14.15
C ILE A 143 10.32 17.38 -13.95
N MET A 144 9.59 16.72 -13.04
CA MET A 144 9.65 15.28 -12.80
C MET A 144 8.57 14.53 -13.60
N GLY A 145 7.87 15.21 -14.48
CA GLY A 145 6.83 14.65 -15.34
C GLY A 145 5.45 14.56 -14.71
N GLY A 146 5.24 15.21 -13.55
CA GLY A 146 3.92 15.41 -12.96
C GLY A 146 3.02 16.30 -13.84
N GLY A 147 1.74 16.36 -13.50
CA GLY A 147 0.79 17.22 -14.21
C GLY A 147 -0.66 16.83 -13.96
N LEU A 148 -1.46 17.79 -13.50
CA LEU A 148 -2.86 17.55 -13.12
C LEU A 148 -3.74 17.13 -14.31
N GLY A 149 -3.42 17.56 -15.54
CA GLY A 149 -4.08 17.07 -16.75
C GLY A 149 -3.91 15.56 -16.92
N LYS A 150 -2.67 15.06 -16.76
CA LYS A 150 -2.38 13.61 -16.83
C LYS A 150 -3.11 12.82 -15.75
N ALA A 151 -3.22 13.39 -14.54
CA ALA A 151 -3.99 12.76 -13.46
C ALA A 151 -5.48 12.67 -13.82
N ARG A 152 -6.06 13.71 -14.41
CA ARG A 152 -7.45 13.67 -14.92
C ARG A 152 -7.64 12.65 -16.04
N ASP A 153 -6.65 12.49 -16.94
CA ASP A 153 -6.70 11.46 -17.98
C ASP A 153 -6.77 10.05 -17.35
N GLN A 154 -6.01 9.79 -16.27
CA GLN A 154 -6.12 8.53 -15.53
C GLN A 154 -7.51 8.40 -14.87
N ALA A 155 -8.04 9.47 -14.26
CA ALA A 155 -9.39 9.47 -13.69
C ALA A 155 -10.44 9.09 -14.74
N ALA A 156 -10.37 9.64 -15.95
CA ALA A 156 -11.29 9.31 -17.03
C ALA A 156 -11.20 7.83 -17.47
N GLN A 157 -10.02 7.21 -17.41
CA GLN A 157 -9.88 5.78 -17.68
C GLN A 157 -10.43 4.92 -16.53
N VAL A 158 -10.16 5.31 -15.28
CA VAL A 158 -10.66 4.62 -14.08
C VAL A 158 -12.19 4.68 -14.03
N ALA A 159 -12.80 5.80 -14.39
CA ALA A 159 -14.26 5.98 -14.40
C ALA A 159 -15.01 4.92 -15.23
N LYS A 160 -14.38 4.36 -16.26
CA LYS A 160 -14.99 3.31 -17.11
C LYS A 160 -15.22 2.00 -16.35
N GLN A 161 -14.55 1.77 -15.24
CA GLN A 161 -14.59 0.52 -14.46
C GLN A 161 -15.03 0.78 -13.01
N ASN A 162 -14.62 1.90 -12.44
CA ASN A 162 -14.89 2.26 -11.05
C ASN A 162 -15.02 3.79 -10.93
N SER A 163 -16.25 4.26 -10.97
CA SER A 163 -16.56 5.68 -10.87
C SER A 163 -16.17 6.26 -9.50
N ALA A 164 -16.42 5.53 -8.41
CA ALA A 164 -16.06 5.97 -7.07
C ALA A 164 -14.54 6.21 -6.94
N LYS A 165 -13.70 5.30 -7.43
CA LYS A 165 -12.23 5.49 -7.44
C LYS A 165 -11.77 6.61 -8.36
N SER A 166 -12.49 6.87 -9.46
CA SER A 166 -12.22 8.05 -10.31
C SER A 166 -12.41 9.35 -9.53
N HIS A 167 -13.48 9.44 -8.73
CA HIS A 167 -13.74 10.60 -7.89
C HIS A 167 -12.64 10.85 -6.84
N LEU A 168 -11.96 9.81 -6.32
CA LEU A 168 -10.79 9.99 -5.44
C LEU A 168 -9.64 10.72 -6.16
N ILE A 169 -9.35 10.34 -7.42
CA ILE A 169 -8.33 11.04 -8.21
C ILE A 169 -8.73 12.51 -8.40
N LEU A 170 -9.98 12.77 -8.78
CA LEU A 170 -10.48 14.13 -9.01
C LEU A 170 -10.47 14.96 -7.72
N ALA A 171 -10.76 14.38 -6.57
CA ALA A 171 -10.66 15.03 -5.27
C ALA A 171 -9.21 15.48 -4.98
N ARG A 172 -8.23 14.60 -5.17
CA ARG A 172 -6.80 14.92 -4.99
C ARG A 172 -6.34 16.02 -5.93
N VAL A 173 -6.78 15.99 -7.19
CA VAL A 173 -6.51 17.07 -8.18
C VAL A 173 -7.11 18.39 -7.70
N ALA A 174 -8.37 18.41 -7.24
CA ALA A 174 -9.02 19.60 -6.72
C ALA A 174 -8.31 20.16 -5.48
N VAL A 175 -7.81 19.30 -4.59
CA VAL A 175 -6.97 19.73 -3.44
C VAL A 175 -5.71 20.47 -3.92
N LYS A 176 -5.00 19.93 -4.93
CA LYS A 176 -3.80 20.57 -5.50
C LYS A 176 -4.10 21.91 -6.16
N GLU A 177 -5.27 22.05 -6.75
CA GLU A 177 -5.76 23.33 -7.33
C GLU A 177 -6.34 24.28 -6.28
N LYS A 178 -6.36 23.88 -5.01
CA LYS A 178 -6.97 24.62 -3.89
C LYS A 178 -8.49 24.84 -4.06
N GLN A 179 -9.14 24.00 -4.86
CA GLN A 179 -10.58 23.98 -5.08
C GLN A 179 -11.26 23.12 -4.00
N PHE A 180 -11.14 23.53 -2.75
CA PHE A 180 -11.53 22.70 -1.59
C PHE A 180 -13.01 22.31 -1.58
N PRO A 181 -13.98 23.18 -1.94
CA PRO A 181 -15.38 22.74 -2.04
C PRO A 181 -15.58 21.65 -3.10
N GLU A 182 -14.86 21.72 -4.21
CA GLU A 182 -14.93 20.67 -5.23
C GLU A 182 -14.28 19.37 -4.77
N ALA A 183 -13.16 19.44 -4.05
CA ALA A 183 -12.54 18.25 -3.46
C ALA A 183 -13.52 17.51 -2.54
N GLU A 184 -14.22 18.23 -1.65
CA GLU A 184 -15.25 17.64 -0.77
C GLU A 184 -16.41 17.04 -1.58
N ASN A 185 -16.87 17.75 -2.62
CA ASN A 185 -17.93 17.27 -3.51
C ASN A 185 -17.53 15.96 -4.21
N GLN A 186 -16.31 15.86 -4.70
CA GLN A 186 -15.80 14.64 -5.33
C GLN A 186 -15.73 13.47 -4.33
N LEU A 187 -15.28 13.69 -3.10
CA LEU A 187 -15.27 12.64 -2.05
C LEU A 187 -16.69 12.19 -1.70
N ARG A 188 -17.66 13.10 -1.60
CA ARG A 188 -19.06 12.75 -1.37
C ARG A 188 -19.67 11.95 -2.52
N LYS A 189 -19.30 12.27 -3.78
CA LYS A 189 -19.68 11.45 -4.94
C LYS A 189 -19.07 10.05 -4.85
N ALA A 190 -17.81 9.91 -4.47
CA ALA A 190 -17.17 8.60 -4.27
C ALA A 190 -17.94 7.76 -3.24
N ILE A 191 -18.34 8.35 -2.11
CA ILE A 191 -19.19 7.69 -1.10
C ILE A 191 -20.53 7.24 -1.70
N SER A 192 -21.23 8.13 -2.40
CA SER A 192 -22.52 7.81 -3.00
C SER A 192 -22.43 6.69 -4.02
N GLU A 193 -21.44 6.73 -4.91
CA GLU A 193 -21.28 5.77 -6.00
C GLU A 193 -20.69 4.43 -5.54
N SER A 194 -20.08 4.39 -4.37
CA SER A 194 -19.62 3.15 -3.73
C SER A 194 -20.69 2.48 -2.85
N ASN A 195 -21.90 3.02 -2.79
CA ASN A 195 -22.93 2.61 -1.82
C ASN A 195 -22.48 2.77 -0.36
N GLY A 196 -21.67 3.79 -0.07
CA GLY A 196 -21.25 4.13 1.27
C GLY A 196 -20.13 3.28 1.84
N GLN A 197 -19.31 2.60 1.03
CA GLN A 197 -18.19 1.80 1.54
C GLN A 197 -17.29 2.60 2.47
N ALA A 198 -16.80 1.96 3.53
CA ALA A 198 -16.07 2.58 4.63
C ALA A 198 -14.79 3.29 4.16
N GLU A 199 -14.08 2.74 3.18
CA GLU A 199 -12.85 3.35 2.64
C GLU A 199 -13.05 4.80 2.17
N TYR A 200 -14.19 5.11 1.53
CA TYR A 200 -14.46 6.46 1.03
C TYR A 200 -14.86 7.45 2.13
N TRP A 201 -15.48 6.96 3.19
CA TRP A 201 -15.69 7.77 4.39
C TRP A 201 -14.39 8.10 5.10
N LEU A 202 -13.42 7.18 5.11
CA LEU A 202 -12.09 7.41 5.70
C LEU A 202 -11.26 8.39 4.84
N GLU A 203 -11.35 8.34 3.51
CA GLU A 203 -10.77 9.36 2.62
C GLU A 203 -11.36 10.75 2.90
N LEU A 204 -12.68 10.84 3.17
CA LEU A 204 -13.32 12.09 3.58
C LEU A 204 -12.87 12.53 4.98
N ALA A 205 -12.66 11.58 5.91
CA ALA A 205 -12.12 11.87 7.24
C ALA A 205 -10.70 12.45 7.15
N GLU A 206 -9.81 11.85 6.36
CA GLU A 206 -8.48 12.39 6.10
C GLU A 206 -8.54 13.81 5.52
N TYR A 207 -9.40 14.03 4.53
CA TYR A 207 -9.60 15.37 3.96
C TYR A 207 -9.98 16.38 5.03
N TYR A 208 -10.95 16.06 5.91
CA TYR A 208 -11.36 16.96 6.99
C TYR A 208 -10.25 17.18 8.01
N ARG A 209 -9.48 16.15 8.36
CA ARG A 209 -8.32 16.27 9.24
C ARG A 209 -7.30 17.26 8.68
N VAL A 210 -6.91 17.09 7.42
CA VAL A 210 -5.93 17.96 6.74
C VAL A 210 -6.46 19.39 6.61
N ARG A 211 -7.78 19.57 6.52
CA ARG A 211 -8.45 20.87 6.47
C ARG A 211 -8.68 21.52 7.83
N GLY A 212 -8.26 20.88 8.93
CA GLY A 212 -8.48 21.39 10.28
C GLY A 212 -9.95 21.41 10.71
N ARG A 213 -10.74 20.45 10.24
CA ARG A 213 -12.16 20.25 10.56
C ARG A 213 -12.36 19.00 11.43
N PRO A 214 -11.91 19.00 12.68
CA PRO A 214 -11.82 17.77 13.50
C PRO A 214 -13.19 17.16 13.80
N ASP A 215 -14.25 17.96 13.96
CA ASP A 215 -15.58 17.43 14.24
C ASP A 215 -16.22 16.74 13.02
N ASP A 216 -15.93 17.26 11.82
CA ASP A 216 -16.37 16.61 10.58
C ASP A 216 -15.57 15.35 10.30
N MET A 217 -14.26 15.36 10.60
CA MET A 217 -13.41 14.17 10.55
C MET A 217 -13.97 13.05 11.43
N GLN A 218 -14.31 13.36 12.67
CA GLN A 218 -14.86 12.38 13.61
C GLN A 218 -16.18 11.78 13.10
N LYS A 219 -17.10 12.62 12.61
CA LYS A 219 -18.36 12.14 12.00
C LYS A 219 -18.14 11.23 10.80
N ALA A 220 -17.12 11.52 9.99
CA ALA A 220 -16.77 10.69 8.85
C ALA A 220 -16.20 9.33 9.31
N VAL A 221 -15.35 9.30 10.34
CA VAL A 221 -14.86 8.05 10.97
C VAL A 221 -16.02 7.23 11.53
N GLU A 222 -16.95 7.85 12.28
CA GLU A 222 -18.14 7.19 12.80
C GLU A 222 -19.02 6.62 11.66
N SER A 223 -19.19 7.38 10.58
CA SER A 223 -19.91 6.93 9.40
C SER A 223 -19.24 5.73 8.71
N ALA A 224 -17.92 5.71 8.63
CA ALA A 224 -17.17 4.56 8.12
C ALA A 224 -17.43 3.31 8.96
N LEU A 225 -17.32 3.44 10.29
CA LEU A 225 -17.51 2.31 11.22
C LEU A 225 -18.95 1.81 11.29
N ALA A 226 -19.93 2.65 10.95
CA ALA A 226 -21.36 2.28 10.93
C ALA A 226 -21.75 1.47 9.68
N GLN A 227 -20.89 1.38 8.66
CA GLN A 227 -21.24 0.64 7.45
C GLN A 227 -21.28 -0.88 7.72
N PRO A 228 -22.26 -1.61 7.18
CA PRO A 228 -22.33 -3.06 7.35
C PRO A 228 -21.24 -3.77 6.55
N GLY A 229 -20.72 -4.86 7.10
CA GLY A 229 -19.73 -5.71 6.40
C GLY A 229 -18.36 -5.08 6.21
N ASN A 230 -17.99 -4.09 7.02
CA ASN A 230 -16.68 -3.48 6.97
C ASN A 230 -15.56 -4.50 7.13
N PRO A 231 -14.50 -4.44 6.29
CA PRO A 231 -13.29 -5.20 6.53
C PRO A 231 -12.64 -4.77 7.85
N ALA A 232 -11.92 -5.70 8.48
CA ALA A 232 -11.30 -5.45 9.78
C ALA A 232 -10.32 -4.26 9.77
N GLU A 233 -9.65 -4.02 8.65
CA GLU A 233 -8.73 -2.90 8.45
C GLU A 233 -9.38 -1.53 8.68
N THR A 234 -10.70 -1.40 8.48
CA THR A 234 -11.44 -0.17 8.78
C THR A 234 -11.20 0.30 10.23
N TYR A 235 -11.05 -0.63 11.18
CA TYR A 235 -10.73 -0.27 12.57
C TYR A 235 -9.32 0.32 12.71
N PHE A 236 -8.34 -0.22 11.97
CA PHE A 236 -6.99 0.32 11.96
C PHE A 236 -6.95 1.73 11.39
N ASP A 237 -7.59 1.94 10.25
CA ASP A 237 -7.61 3.23 9.56
C ASP A 237 -8.38 4.29 10.37
N ALA A 238 -9.53 3.91 10.96
CA ALA A 238 -10.29 4.77 11.86
C ALA A 238 -9.44 5.21 13.06
N ALA A 239 -8.73 4.29 13.70
CA ALA A 239 -7.83 4.59 14.82
C ALA A 239 -6.67 5.51 14.40
N ASN A 240 -6.11 5.29 13.20
CA ASN A 240 -5.05 6.13 12.66
C ASN A 240 -5.54 7.56 12.41
N GLU A 241 -6.74 7.74 11.84
CA GLU A 241 -7.33 9.06 11.63
C GLU A 241 -7.59 9.80 12.95
N LEU A 242 -8.12 9.11 13.97
CA LEU A 242 -8.31 9.68 15.31
C LEU A 242 -6.97 10.08 15.95
N PHE A 243 -5.95 9.23 15.84
CA PHE A 243 -4.60 9.54 16.36
C PHE A 243 -3.99 10.74 15.66
N LEU A 244 -4.00 10.79 14.34
CA LEU A 244 -3.46 11.89 13.55
C LEU A 244 -4.25 13.19 13.75
N GLY A 245 -5.55 13.07 13.99
CA GLY A 245 -6.43 14.18 14.38
C GLY A 245 -6.29 14.62 15.82
N ASN A 246 -5.46 13.95 16.63
CA ASN A 246 -5.27 14.18 18.07
C ASN A 246 -6.60 14.18 18.86
N ARG A 247 -7.47 13.18 18.57
CA ARG A 247 -8.83 13.04 19.10
C ARG A 247 -9.09 11.61 19.59
N ASP A 248 -9.96 11.50 20.58
CA ASP A 248 -10.57 10.26 21.05
C ASP A 248 -9.61 9.06 21.16
N PHE A 249 -8.48 9.26 21.82
CA PHE A 249 -7.48 8.22 22.04
C PHE A 249 -8.04 6.93 22.67
N PRO A 250 -9.03 6.97 23.60
CA PRO A 250 -9.66 5.76 24.09
C PRO A 250 -10.32 4.94 22.99
N ASP A 251 -11.03 5.57 22.07
CA ASP A 251 -11.67 4.90 20.93
C ASP A 251 -10.63 4.39 19.93
N ALA A 252 -9.57 5.16 19.66
CA ALA A 252 -8.47 4.69 18.82
C ALA A 252 -7.81 3.41 19.40
N VAL A 253 -7.59 3.34 20.71
CA VAL A 253 -7.11 2.13 21.38
C VAL A 253 -8.10 0.97 21.23
N LEU A 254 -9.40 1.23 21.45
CA LEU A 254 -10.44 0.21 21.30
C LEU A 254 -10.47 -0.36 19.88
N TYR A 255 -10.38 0.49 18.85
CA TYR A 255 -10.42 0.07 17.46
C TYR A 255 -9.17 -0.75 17.08
N LEU A 256 -7.97 -0.33 17.49
CA LEU A 256 -6.77 -1.11 17.25
C LEU A 256 -6.81 -2.48 17.93
N ARG A 257 -7.36 -2.56 19.15
CA ARG A 257 -7.56 -3.84 19.82
C ARG A 257 -8.58 -4.73 19.11
N LYS A 258 -9.69 -4.16 18.63
CA LYS A 258 -10.65 -4.88 17.79
C LYS A 258 -9.98 -5.40 16.51
N TYR A 259 -9.17 -4.56 15.85
CA TYR A 259 -8.41 -4.97 14.67
C TYR A 259 -7.50 -6.16 14.95
N LEU A 260 -6.65 -6.06 15.96
CA LEU A 260 -5.71 -7.14 16.34
C LEU A 260 -6.42 -8.44 16.74
N ALA A 261 -7.62 -8.36 17.30
CA ALA A 261 -8.42 -9.53 17.70
C ALA A 261 -9.28 -10.10 16.58
N SER A 262 -9.40 -9.43 15.44
CA SER A 262 -10.37 -9.78 14.38
C SER A 262 -10.00 -11.05 13.61
N GLY A 263 -8.74 -11.47 13.60
CA GLY A 263 -8.22 -12.49 12.70
C GLY A 263 -8.19 -12.10 11.21
N GLY A 264 -8.67 -10.90 10.87
CA GLY A 264 -8.69 -10.34 9.50
C GLY A 264 -7.54 -9.36 9.25
N LEU A 265 -6.33 -9.68 9.73
CA LEU A 265 -5.15 -8.86 9.51
C LEU A 265 -4.77 -8.84 8.03
N VAL A 266 -4.37 -7.67 7.54
CA VAL A 266 -3.99 -7.45 6.13
C VAL A 266 -2.61 -6.83 6.02
N GLU A 267 -1.96 -7.03 4.89
CA GLU A 267 -0.61 -6.51 4.65
C GLU A 267 -0.55 -4.98 4.66
N GLY A 268 -1.62 -4.30 4.23
CA GLY A 268 -1.71 -2.82 4.27
C GLY A 268 -1.71 -2.26 5.69
N ALA A 269 -2.23 -3.03 6.66
CA ALA A 269 -2.29 -2.68 8.08
C ALA A 269 -1.70 -3.81 8.95
N PRO A 270 -0.42 -4.17 8.82
CA PRO A 270 0.14 -5.33 9.48
C PRO A 270 0.15 -5.16 11.02
N ALA A 271 0.04 -6.28 11.75
CA ALA A 271 -0.08 -6.28 13.22
C ALA A 271 1.03 -5.46 13.91
N PHE A 272 2.27 -5.51 13.42
CA PHE A 272 3.36 -4.73 14.02
C PHE A 272 3.13 -3.21 13.93
N ARG A 273 2.46 -2.71 12.88
CA ARG A 273 2.08 -1.29 12.76
C ARG A 273 0.94 -0.94 13.71
N ALA A 274 -0.02 -1.84 13.91
CA ALA A 274 -1.07 -1.64 14.91
C ALA A 274 -0.50 -1.55 16.34
N HIS A 275 0.45 -2.41 16.69
CA HIS A 275 1.18 -2.33 17.95
C HIS A 275 2.00 -1.04 18.07
N TYR A 276 2.67 -0.63 17.00
CA TYR A 276 3.39 0.65 16.99
C TYR A 276 2.47 1.84 17.24
N LEU A 277 1.32 1.89 16.57
CA LEU A 277 0.32 2.95 16.74
C LEU A 277 -0.28 2.95 18.15
N LEU A 278 -0.57 1.77 18.73
CA LEU A 278 -0.95 1.66 20.15
C LEU A 278 0.12 2.24 21.07
N GLY A 279 1.39 1.92 20.82
CA GLY A 279 2.53 2.48 21.56
C GLY A 279 2.56 3.99 21.51
N GLN A 280 2.37 4.59 20.33
CA GLN A 280 2.33 6.03 20.14
C GLN A 280 1.14 6.68 20.89
N ILE A 281 -0.03 6.06 20.85
CA ILE A 281 -1.21 6.54 21.58
C ILE A 281 -0.95 6.49 23.10
N TYR A 282 -0.44 5.37 23.62
CA TYR A 282 -0.13 5.24 25.04
C TYR A 282 0.94 6.23 25.51
N GLU A 283 1.96 6.49 24.69
CA GLU A 283 2.94 7.53 24.93
C GLU A 283 2.28 8.91 25.03
N LYS A 284 1.40 9.24 24.09
CA LYS A 284 0.66 10.51 24.01
C LYS A 284 -0.21 10.77 25.25
N ILE A 285 -0.82 9.72 25.80
CA ILE A 285 -1.66 9.82 27.02
C ILE A 285 -0.89 9.56 28.33
N GLY A 286 0.45 9.49 28.26
CA GLY A 286 1.32 9.36 29.42
C GLY A 286 1.40 7.96 30.05
N GLN A 287 0.89 6.94 29.38
CA GLN A 287 0.93 5.53 29.83
C GLN A 287 2.22 4.83 29.40
N LYS A 288 3.36 5.33 29.88
CA LYS A 288 4.70 4.87 29.50
C LYS A 288 4.91 3.34 29.56
N PRO A 289 4.48 2.60 30.60
CA PRO A 289 4.66 1.15 30.62
C PRO A 289 3.90 0.42 29.51
N ALA A 290 2.67 0.88 29.20
CA ALA A 290 1.88 0.32 28.11
C ALA A 290 2.51 0.62 26.74
N ALA A 291 3.02 1.84 26.54
CA ALA A 291 3.75 2.21 25.32
C ALA A 291 4.97 1.33 25.09
N VAL A 292 5.78 1.09 26.12
CA VAL A 292 6.94 0.19 26.06
C VAL A 292 6.54 -1.22 25.63
N SER A 293 5.48 -1.77 26.26
CA SER A 293 4.97 -3.10 25.92
C SER A 293 4.54 -3.22 24.46
N GLU A 294 3.83 -2.22 23.94
CA GLU A 294 3.35 -2.23 22.57
C GLU A 294 4.49 -2.03 21.54
N TYR A 295 5.49 -1.19 21.83
CA TYR A 295 6.68 -1.09 20.97
C TYR A 295 7.49 -2.39 20.95
N GLN A 296 7.59 -3.09 22.09
CA GLN A 296 8.23 -4.41 22.15
C GLN A 296 7.45 -5.44 21.32
N ALA A 297 6.11 -5.45 21.41
CA ALA A 297 5.26 -6.31 20.59
C ALA A 297 5.45 -6.05 19.09
N SER A 298 5.51 -4.78 18.69
CA SER A 298 5.82 -4.39 17.31
C SER A 298 7.17 -4.95 16.85
N LEU A 299 8.22 -4.81 17.65
CA LEU A 299 9.57 -5.28 17.32
C LEU A 299 9.72 -6.81 17.36
N ALA A 300 8.91 -7.49 18.15
CA ALA A 300 8.85 -8.95 18.14
C ALA A 300 8.39 -9.51 16.79
N LEU A 301 7.48 -8.80 16.11
CA LEU A 301 6.99 -9.14 14.79
C LEU A 301 7.89 -8.61 13.65
N ALA A 302 8.46 -7.43 13.83
CA ALA A 302 9.23 -6.69 12.82
C ALA A 302 10.45 -6.00 13.46
N SER A 303 11.49 -6.77 13.79
CA SER A 303 12.71 -6.26 14.45
C SER A 303 13.46 -5.20 13.63
N GLY A 304 13.28 -5.21 12.29
CA GLY A 304 13.80 -4.22 11.35
C GLY A 304 13.03 -2.88 11.32
N PHE A 305 11.92 -2.74 12.05
CA PHE A 305 11.12 -1.52 12.03
C PHE A 305 11.72 -0.43 12.92
N ASP A 306 12.52 0.44 12.32
CA ASP A 306 13.34 1.43 13.03
C ASP A 306 12.53 2.46 13.81
N ARG A 307 11.31 2.81 13.38
CA ARG A 307 10.46 3.75 14.11
C ARG A 307 10.12 3.24 15.51
N ALA A 308 9.71 1.97 15.63
CA ALA A 308 9.40 1.37 16.93
C ALA A 308 10.65 1.27 17.81
N ARG A 309 11.82 0.94 17.20
CA ARG A 309 13.10 0.88 17.93
C ARG A 309 13.52 2.24 18.47
N LYS A 310 13.37 3.31 17.69
CA LYS A 310 13.67 4.69 18.14
C LYS A 310 12.71 5.14 19.24
N ALA A 311 11.41 4.88 19.09
CA ALA A 311 10.40 5.21 20.09
C ALA A 311 10.68 4.49 21.42
N LEU A 312 10.96 3.19 21.38
CA LEU A 312 11.29 2.40 22.58
C LEU A 312 12.53 2.95 23.30
N ARG A 313 13.61 3.29 22.57
CA ARG A 313 14.82 3.89 23.17
C ARG A 313 14.56 5.24 23.82
N GLY A 314 13.59 6.02 23.32
CA GLY A 314 13.21 7.31 23.92
C GLY A 314 12.49 7.15 25.26
N LEU A 315 11.99 5.97 25.56
CA LEU A 315 11.24 5.68 26.81
C LEU A 315 12.07 4.91 27.85
N THR A 316 13.12 4.24 27.46
CA THR A 316 14.02 3.48 28.34
C THR A 316 15.29 4.23 28.62
#